data_97a7c6a4753405bbbf2696f0d2aa8ee3
#
_entry.id   97a7c6a4753405bbbf2696f0d2aa8ee3
#
_cell.length_a   1.000
_cell.length_b   1.000
_cell.length_c   1.000
_cell.angle_alpha   90.00
_cell.angle_beta   90.00
_cell.angle_gamma   90.00
#
_symmetry.space_group_name_H-M   'P 1'
#
loop_
_entity.id
_entity.type
_entity.pdbx_description
1 polymer ?
#
loop_
_entity_poly.entity_id
_entity_poly.type
_entity_poly.pdbx_seq_one_letter_code
_entity_poly.pdbx_strand_id
1 'polypeptide(L)'
;MPVRLLNSSVLKWPDLRTVDRSVRQWAGEAGHKRPGVLRIGYFGSYARRNSGVGSDLDLLIIVESSERTFERRGSEWDVEKLPVPSDVLVYTKDEWESLIKQGHFHSRIIDEIVWVYVSDAESGKRSLSS
;
A
#
# COMPACT_ATOMS: atom_id res chain seq x y z
N MET A 1 -17.83 -30.08 -14.14
CA MET A 1 -18.31 -28.84 -14.23
C MET A 1 -17.44 -27.75 -13.73
N PRO A 2 -16.66 -27.27 -14.61
CA PRO A 2 -15.72 -26.19 -14.27
C PRO A 2 -16.42 -24.94 -13.77
N VAL A 3 -17.62 -24.73 -14.23
CA VAL A 3 -18.36 -23.55 -13.80
C VAL A 3 -18.53 -23.50 -12.30
N ARG A 4 -18.83 -24.65 -11.73
CA ARG A 4 -19.06 -24.71 -10.32
C ARG A 4 -17.80 -24.39 -9.52
N LEU A 5 -16.68 -24.90 -9.96
CA LEU A 5 -15.43 -24.64 -9.30
C LEU A 5 -15.05 -23.18 -9.42
N LEU A 6 -15.24 -22.63 -10.60
CA LEU A 6 -14.96 -21.22 -10.81
C LEU A 6 -15.85 -20.36 -9.94
N ASN A 7 -17.11 -20.71 -9.86
CA ASN A 7 -18.04 -19.97 -9.04
C ASN A 7 -17.60 -19.98 -7.59
N SER A 8 -17.14 -21.13 -7.12
CA SER A 8 -16.66 -21.25 -5.77
C SER A 8 -15.51 -20.30 -5.51
N SER A 9 -14.57 -20.22 -6.42
CA SER A 9 -13.44 -19.32 -6.29
C SER A 9 -13.88 -17.86 -6.33
N VAL A 10 -14.77 -17.56 -7.26
CA VAL A 10 -15.26 -16.20 -7.41
C VAL A 10 -16.00 -15.74 -6.17
N LEU A 11 -16.81 -16.61 -5.62
CA LEU A 11 -17.62 -16.27 -4.45
C LEU A 11 -16.78 -16.07 -3.21
N LYS A 12 -15.57 -16.56 -3.21
CA LYS A 12 -14.71 -16.44 -2.05
C LYS A 12 -13.71 -15.31 -2.21
N TRP A 13 -14.24 -14.14 -2.48
CA TRP A 13 -13.39 -12.95 -2.48
C TRP A 13 -12.79 -12.78 -1.09
N PRO A 14 -11.49 -12.49 -0.98
CA PRO A 14 -10.86 -12.39 0.32
C PRO A 14 -11.52 -11.33 1.20
N ASP A 15 -11.65 -11.63 2.49
CA ASP A 15 -12.20 -10.65 3.40
C ASP A 15 -11.12 -9.64 3.80
N LEU A 16 -11.54 -8.61 4.51
CA LEU A 16 -10.64 -7.52 4.90
C LEU A 16 -9.46 -8.00 5.72
N ARG A 17 -9.71 -8.93 6.61
CA ARG A 17 -8.65 -9.46 7.47
C ARG A 17 -7.60 -10.20 6.66
N THR A 18 -8.05 -10.98 5.69
CA THR A 18 -7.13 -11.72 4.82
C THR A 18 -6.30 -10.75 3.99
N VAL A 19 -6.94 -9.73 3.42
CA VAL A 19 -6.23 -8.75 2.62
C VAL A 19 -5.22 -8.01 3.48
N ASP A 20 -5.62 -7.55 4.66
CA ASP A 20 -4.72 -6.82 5.55
C ASP A 20 -3.50 -7.67 5.92
N ARG A 21 -3.72 -8.93 6.27
CA ARG A 21 -2.63 -9.82 6.63
C ARG A 21 -1.68 -10.02 5.47
N SER A 22 -2.22 -10.22 4.28
CA SER A 22 -1.40 -10.42 3.08
C SER A 22 -0.59 -9.18 2.75
N VAL A 23 -1.20 -8.01 2.88
CA VAL A 23 -0.50 -6.76 2.61
C VAL A 23 0.62 -6.55 3.62
N ARG A 24 0.39 -6.83 4.89
CA ARG A 24 1.42 -6.66 5.90
C ARG A 24 2.61 -7.57 5.64
N GLN A 25 2.35 -8.80 5.25
CA GLN A 25 3.42 -9.72 4.92
C GLN A 25 4.17 -9.27 3.69
N TRP A 26 3.45 -8.90 2.65
CA TRP A 26 4.05 -8.41 1.41
C TRP A 26 4.90 -7.17 1.68
N ALA A 27 4.38 -6.25 2.48
CA ALA A 27 5.07 -5.00 2.77
C ALA A 27 6.37 -5.24 3.55
N GLY A 28 6.33 -6.18 4.50
CA GLY A 28 7.52 -6.54 5.25
C GLY A 28 8.62 -7.08 4.35
N GLU A 29 8.24 -7.95 3.42
CA GLU A 29 9.20 -8.51 2.48
C GLU A 29 9.73 -7.43 1.53
N ALA A 30 8.86 -6.60 1.01
CA ALA A 30 9.27 -5.55 0.08
C ALA A 30 10.19 -4.55 0.77
N GLY A 31 9.86 -4.18 1.99
CA GLY A 31 10.68 -3.25 2.74
C GLY A 31 12.07 -3.79 3.05
N HIS A 32 12.17 -5.08 3.34
CA HIS A 32 13.46 -5.70 3.59
C HIS A 32 14.32 -5.77 2.32
N LYS A 33 13.68 -6.01 1.18
CA LYS A 33 14.42 -6.14 -0.07
C LYS A 33 14.85 -4.79 -0.65
N ARG A 34 14.20 -3.72 -0.26
CA ARG A 34 14.46 -2.39 -0.82
C ARG A 34 14.80 -1.41 0.27
N PRO A 35 16.08 -1.16 0.50
CA PRO A 35 16.50 -0.35 1.65
C PRO A 35 16.00 1.09 1.63
N GLY A 36 15.68 1.61 0.47
CA GLY A 36 15.15 2.98 0.38
C GLY A 36 13.70 3.15 0.75
N VAL A 37 13.00 2.07 1.05
CA VAL A 37 11.59 2.16 1.40
C VAL A 37 11.44 2.67 2.82
N LEU A 38 10.64 3.72 3.00
CA LEU A 38 10.41 4.32 4.31
C LEU A 38 9.11 3.87 4.92
N ARG A 39 8.04 3.84 4.12
CA ARG A 39 6.72 3.43 4.61
C ARG A 39 5.94 2.77 3.49
N ILE A 40 5.06 1.85 3.88
CA ILE A 40 4.11 1.25 2.97
C ILE A 40 2.77 1.23 3.68
N GLY A 41 1.72 1.65 2.98
CA GLY A 41 0.38 1.61 3.53
C GLY A 41 -0.65 1.41 2.45
N TYR A 42 -1.91 1.38 2.84
CA TYR A 42 -2.99 1.33 1.88
C TYR A 42 -4.09 2.29 2.29
N PHE A 43 -4.85 2.73 1.33
CA PHE A 43 -5.93 3.69 1.56
C PHE A 43 -7.12 3.27 0.69
N GLY A 44 -8.13 4.10 0.63
CA GLY A 44 -9.29 3.81 -0.19
C GLY A 44 -10.26 2.85 0.48
N SER A 45 -11.00 2.09 -0.34
CA SER A 45 -12.11 1.28 0.18
C SER A 45 -11.68 0.24 1.21
N TYR A 46 -10.51 -0.35 1.04
CA TYR A 46 -10.04 -1.34 2.02
C TYR A 46 -9.71 -0.67 3.36
N ALA A 47 -9.13 0.51 3.32
CA ALA A 47 -8.84 1.26 4.55
C ALA A 47 -10.11 1.71 5.24
N ARG A 48 -11.11 2.10 4.45
CA ARG A 48 -12.40 2.51 5.00
C ARG A 48 -13.27 1.34 5.43
N ARG A 49 -12.84 0.12 5.09
CA ARG A 49 -13.53 -1.12 5.43
C ARG A 49 -14.90 -1.23 4.74
N ASN A 50 -15.02 -0.62 3.56
CA ASN A 50 -16.24 -0.71 2.76
C ASN A 50 -15.97 -1.29 1.38
N SER A 51 -14.90 -2.07 1.23
CA SER A 51 -14.60 -2.76 0.00
C SER A 51 -15.58 -3.91 -0.22
N GLY A 52 -15.70 -4.31 -1.47
CA GLY A 52 -16.53 -5.44 -1.85
C GLY A 52 -15.86 -6.22 -2.95
N VAL A 53 -16.58 -7.21 -3.49
CA VAL A 53 -16.07 -8.01 -4.59
C VAL A 53 -15.70 -7.09 -5.75
N GLY A 54 -14.47 -7.25 -6.26
CA GLY A 54 -13.98 -6.44 -7.36
C GLY A 54 -13.29 -5.16 -6.95
N SER A 55 -13.24 -4.84 -5.66
CA SER A 55 -12.55 -3.63 -5.21
C SER A 55 -11.04 -3.78 -5.39
N ASP A 56 -10.40 -2.72 -5.88
CA ASP A 56 -8.95 -2.68 -5.99
C ASP A 56 -8.34 -2.19 -4.69
N LEU A 57 -7.14 -2.70 -4.41
CA LEU A 57 -6.39 -2.29 -3.23
C LEU A 57 -5.48 -1.13 -3.64
N ASP A 58 -5.58 -0.01 -2.94
CA ASP A 58 -4.77 1.18 -3.24
C ASP A 58 -3.57 1.21 -2.30
N LEU A 59 -2.40 0.91 -2.83
CA LEU A 59 -1.16 0.89 -2.06
C LEU A 59 -0.41 2.21 -2.21
N LEU A 60 0.19 2.63 -1.12
CA LEU A 60 0.97 3.86 -1.08
C LEU A 60 2.35 3.52 -0.51
N ILE A 61 3.39 3.88 -1.25
CA ILE A 61 4.76 3.60 -0.85
C ILE A 61 5.54 4.90 -0.81
N ILE A 62 6.24 5.14 0.28
CA ILE A 62 7.11 6.30 0.42
C ILE A 62 8.54 5.81 0.40
N VAL A 63 9.34 6.36 -0.51
CA VAL A 63 10.75 5.97 -0.66
C VAL A 63 11.63 7.18 -0.41
N GLU A 64 12.90 6.91 -0.08
CA GLU A 64 13.88 7.95 0.17
C GLU A 64 14.07 8.81 -1.08
N SER A 65 14.27 8.17 -2.22
CA SER A 65 14.46 8.84 -3.50
C SER A 65 14.14 7.87 -4.61
N SER A 66 13.98 8.40 -5.82
CA SER A 66 13.75 7.59 -6.99
C SER A 66 14.25 8.32 -8.22
N GLU A 67 14.88 7.57 -9.12
CA GLU A 67 15.35 8.11 -10.39
C GLU A 67 14.30 7.96 -11.49
N ARG A 68 13.21 7.24 -11.20
CA ARG A 68 12.17 7.04 -12.20
C ARG A 68 11.10 8.10 -12.08
N THR A 69 10.41 8.35 -13.18
CA THR A 69 9.26 9.24 -13.15
C THR A 69 8.16 8.62 -12.32
N PHE A 70 7.31 9.46 -11.78
CA PHE A 70 6.23 9.02 -10.92
C PHE A 70 5.41 7.90 -11.57
N GLU A 71 5.08 8.04 -12.85
CA GLU A 71 4.23 7.07 -13.54
C GLU A 71 4.87 5.69 -13.68
N ARG A 72 6.18 5.64 -13.64
CA ARG A 72 6.89 4.37 -13.85
C ARG A 72 7.27 3.66 -12.57
N ARG A 73 7.18 4.34 -11.45
CA ARG A 73 7.63 3.74 -10.18
C ARG A 73 6.82 2.55 -9.76
N GLY A 74 5.50 2.62 -9.96
CA GLY A 74 4.62 1.56 -9.53
C GLY A 74 4.91 0.22 -10.19
N SER A 75 5.35 0.25 -11.43
CA SER A 75 5.57 -0.99 -12.18
C SER A 75 6.77 -1.79 -11.68
N GLU A 76 7.59 -1.20 -10.81
CA GLU A 76 8.72 -1.93 -10.24
C GLU A 76 8.33 -2.85 -9.09
N TRP A 77 7.10 -2.74 -8.63
CA TRP A 77 6.65 -3.47 -7.45
C TRP A 77 5.79 -4.65 -7.89
N ASP A 78 6.16 -5.83 -7.41
CA ASP A 78 5.46 -7.06 -7.76
C ASP A 78 4.28 -7.24 -6.81
N VAL A 79 3.09 -6.93 -7.28
CA VAL A 79 1.88 -7.05 -6.47
C VAL A 79 1.05 -8.27 -6.85
N GLU A 80 1.57 -9.12 -7.73
CA GLU A 80 0.83 -10.30 -8.16
C GLU A 80 0.58 -11.29 -7.03
N LYS A 81 1.42 -11.25 -6.01
CA LYS A 81 1.24 -12.13 -4.85
C LYS A 81 0.11 -11.71 -3.93
N LEU A 82 -0.39 -10.50 -4.11
CA LEU A 82 -1.49 -10.04 -3.29
C LEU A 82 -2.78 -10.68 -3.75
N PRO A 83 -3.71 -10.91 -2.82
CA PRO A 83 -4.93 -11.67 -3.14
C PRO A 83 -5.97 -10.90 -3.93
N VAL A 84 -5.78 -9.61 -4.14
CA VAL A 84 -6.71 -8.78 -4.90
C VAL A 84 -5.91 -7.88 -5.83
N PRO A 85 -6.54 -7.37 -6.91
CA PRO A 85 -5.87 -6.41 -7.79
C PRO A 85 -5.42 -5.19 -7.00
N SER A 86 -4.23 -4.70 -7.30
CA SER A 86 -3.63 -3.64 -6.50
C SER A 86 -3.01 -2.57 -7.39
N ASP A 87 -3.25 -1.32 -7.04
CA ASP A 87 -2.64 -0.17 -7.68
C ASP A 87 -1.58 0.38 -6.73
N VAL A 88 -0.45 0.80 -7.29
CA VAL A 88 0.68 1.25 -6.48
C VAL A 88 1.02 2.69 -6.82
N LEU A 89 0.98 3.54 -5.81
CA LEU A 89 1.46 4.92 -5.90
C LEU A 89 2.74 5.02 -5.10
N VAL A 90 3.80 5.53 -5.70
CA VAL A 90 5.10 5.67 -5.06
C VAL A 90 5.52 7.12 -5.05
N TYR A 91 5.70 7.67 -3.86
CA TYR A 91 6.19 9.03 -3.68
C TYR A 91 7.55 9.00 -3.01
N THR A 92 8.41 9.94 -3.37
CA THR A 92 9.62 10.16 -2.58
C THR A 92 9.22 10.91 -1.32
N LYS A 93 10.10 10.88 -0.34
CA LYS A 93 9.88 11.57 0.92
C LYS A 93 9.57 13.05 0.69
N ASP A 94 10.37 13.70 -0.15
CA ASP A 94 10.18 15.12 -0.42
C ASP A 94 8.85 15.39 -1.10
N GLU A 95 8.50 14.55 -2.06
CA GLU A 95 7.21 14.70 -2.74
C GLU A 95 6.05 14.54 -1.78
N TRP A 96 6.15 13.55 -0.90
CA TRP A 96 5.10 13.27 0.07
C TRP A 96 4.91 14.45 1.01
N GLU A 97 6.02 14.98 1.53
CA GLU A 97 5.95 16.12 2.43
C GLU A 97 5.37 17.34 1.75
N SER A 98 5.75 17.53 0.50
CA SER A 98 5.24 18.64 -0.29
C SER A 98 3.74 18.54 -0.51
N LEU A 99 3.26 17.34 -0.82
CA LEU A 99 1.83 17.11 -1.03
C LEU A 99 1.02 17.42 0.22
N ILE A 100 1.54 17.01 1.36
CA ILE A 100 0.86 17.26 2.63
C ILE A 100 0.82 18.75 2.92
N LYS A 101 1.94 19.43 2.75
CA LYS A 101 2.03 20.86 3.00
C LYS A 101 1.12 21.68 2.11
N GLN A 102 1.04 21.29 0.84
CA GLN A 102 0.26 22.04 -0.13
C GLN A 102 -1.22 21.68 -0.10
N GLY A 103 -1.58 20.64 0.66
CA GLY A 103 -2.96 20.22 0.72
C GLY A 103 -3.46 19.56 -0.55
N HIS A 104 -2.56 19.13 -1.43
CA HIS A 104 -2.93 18.47 -2.66
C HIS A 104 -3.46 17.06 -2.46
N PHE A 105 -3.03 16.43 -1.37
CA PHE A 105 -3.53 15.11 -1.02
C PHE A 105 -4.65 15.32 -0.02
N HIS A 106 -5.80 14.80 -0.31
CA HIS A 106 -6.97 15.06 0.51
C HIS A 106 -6.72 14.66 1.96
N SER A 107 -6.96 15.56 2.90
CA SER A 107 -6.66 15.30 4.30
C SER A 107 -7.38 14.07 4.82
N ARG A 108 -8.59 13.83 4.32
CA ARG A 108 -9.33 12.64 4.70
C ARG A 108 -8.58 11.36 4.31
N ILE A 109 -7.97 11.36 3.11
CA ILE A 109 -7.22 10.21 2.65
C ILE A 109 -6.01 9.99 3.53
N ILE A 110 -5.32 11.06 3.89
CA ILE A 110 -4.15 10.97 4.76
C ILE A 110 -4.53 10.32 6.09
N ASP A 111 -5.65 10.74 6.67
CA ASP A 111 -6.08 10.22 7.95
C ASP A 111 -6.51 8.76 7.89
N GLU A 112 -6.97 8.30 6.74
CA GLU A 112 -7.47 6.94 6.62
C GLU A 112 -6.39 5.92 6.25
N ILE A 113 -5.17 6.37 5.90
CA ILE A 113 -4.13 5.45 5.50
C ILE A 113 -3.80 4.47 6.61
N VAL A 114 -3.78 3.19 6.29
CA VAL A 114 -3.35 2.14 7.20
C VAL A 114 -1.91 1.83 6.88
N TRP A 115 -1.00 2.26 7.73
CA TRP A 115 0.43 2.01 7.53
C TRP A 115 0.75 0.60 7.98
N VAL A 116 1.31 -0.21 7.08
CA VAL A 116 1.60 -1.62 7.35
C VAL A 116 3.09 -1.89 7.46
N TYR A 117 3.92 -0.95 7.05
CA TYR A 117 5.37 -1.07 7.17
C TYR A 117 5.96 0.31 7.43
N VAL A 118 6.82 0.40 8.40
CA VAL A 118 7.55 1.62 8.71
C VAL A 118 8.99 1.18 8.93
N SER A 119 9.92 1.78 8.18
CA SER A 119 11.32 1.39 8.25
C SER A 119 11.92 1.75 9.61
N ASP A 120 13.05 1.11 9.92
CA ASP A 120 13.75 1.40 11.17
C ASP A 120 14.18 2.86 11.24
N ALA A 121 14.57 3.42 10.10
CA ALA A 121 14.96 4.82 10.05
C ALA A 121 13.82 5.74 10.46
N GLU A 122 12.61 5.44 9.96
CA GLU A 122 11.43 6.23 10.30
C GLU A 122 11.03 6.01 11.77
N SER A 123 11.06 4.76 12.20
CA SER A 123 10.72 4.43 13.58
C SER A 123 11.70 5.07 14.56
N GLY A 124 12.99 4.99 14.26
CA GLY A 124 14.00 5.58 15.11
C GLY A 124 13.88 7.08 15.19
N LYS A 125 13.60 7.70 14.06
CA LYS A 125 13.39 9.12 13.99
C LYS A 125 12.22 9.54 14.86
N ARG A 126 11.14 8.79 14.79
CA ARG A 126 9.97 9.07 15.58
C ARG A 126 10.23 8.89 17.06
N SER A 127 10.95 7.86 17.43
CA SER A 127 11.32 7.60 18.81
C SER A 127 12.16 8.71 19.37
N LEU A 128 13.08 9.22 18.58
CA LEU A 128 13.95 10.29 19.02
C LEU A 128 13.18 11.60 19.21
N SER A 129 12.12 11.79 18.46
CA SER A 129 11.34 13.00 18.58
C SER A 129 10.49 13.03 19.82
N SER A 130 10.22 11.89 20.36
CA SER A 130 9.40 11.83 21.56
C SER A 130 10.28 11.73 22.79
#